data_64c1b22918eff04b98bc16d91aeea47a
#
_entry.id   64c1b22918eff04b98bc16d91aeea47a
#
_cell.length_a   1.000
_cell.length_b   1.000
_cell.length_c   1.000
_cell.angle_alpha   90.00
_cell.angle_beta   90.00
_cell.angle_gamma   90.00
#
_symmetry.space_group_name_H-M   'P 1'
#
loop_
_entity.id
_entity.type
_entity.pdbx_description
1 polymer ?
#
loop_
_entity_poly.entity_id
_entity_poly.type
_entity_poly.pdbx_seq_one_letter_code
_entity_poly.pdbx_strand_id
1 'polypeptide(L)'
;LSDTGWVVIDEEKFATEFSIDYVKKKMPNGKESRAGWYYQQLLKLHALINSGPDENRLLIWDADTVPLKPLQFFHGDKAVYFSGSEYHKPYFKTTKKLINLDKSVECSFIAQCFPAYSTWVQEFKHYVEVTHQKCWFDAILDCSDLSELSGFSEYETLGTFFVNRFKDQMVFNEKKWERFGASLAPVGEMVCAAVSEHLPSYVSYETWSVQSSRPKLSVKRVNNEEEFLDYFFNTVKLHRSITQVGANDGVMCDPISRYLTSPGYNDVTAILIEPVDFYFEKLKALHINRVGTVLIKAAASSVESVKDFYYIDPAIASEMNGDGPMNDWAYGQGSFYRDSIIHWIDENAFRGAWYRENMDRFKESILKSSVNCFPLKKILSCGQELSLLLVDVQGAELDVFLGVDWSAPPDFILYEQDIERVQMIDHLLSALGFAFMCGTTNVLLYNTKTISIVALPRKNGFLKWA
;
A
#
# COMPACT_ATOMS: atom_id res chain seq x y z
N LEU A 1 -21.17 -21.25 8.63
CA LEU A 1 -21.10 -20.37 9.82
C LEU A 1 -21.69 -21.04 11.07
N SER A 2 -22.67 -21.98 10.93
CA SER A 2 -23.30 -22.67 12.09
C SER A 2 -22.31 -23.40 13.01
N ASP A 3 -21.16 -23.82 12.50
CA ASP A 3 -20.18 -24.62 13.27
C ASP A 3 -19.06 -23.80 13.90
N THR A 4 -19.07 -22.47 13.69
CA THR A 4 -18.01 -21.57 14.14
C THR A 4 -18.38 -20.75 15.38
N GLY A 5 -19.62 -20.87 15.88
CA GLY A 5 -20.13 -20.02 16.96
C GLY A 5 -20.49 -18.58 16.53
N TRP A 6 -20.35 -18.24 15.23
CA TRP A 6 -20.73 -16.93 14.70
C TRP A 6 -22.25 -16.84 14.50
N VAL A 7 -22.81 -15.70 14.87
CA VAL A 7 -24.22 -15.36 14.61
C VAL A 7 -24.23 -14.24 13.56
N VAL A 8 -24.90 -14.51 12.44
CA VAL A 8 -25.16 -13.48 11.42
C VAL A 8 -26.46 -12.78 11.78
N ILE A 9 -26.40 -11.48 11.96
CA ILE A 9 -27.54 -10.64 12.30
C ILE A 9 -27.84 -9.76 11.08
N ASP A 10 -29.10 -9.81 10.61
CA ASP A 10 -29.61 -8.94 9.59
C ASP A 10 -29.71 -7.51 10.16
N GLU A 11 -29.05 -6.54 9.54
CA GLU A 11 -28.98 -5.17 10.04
C GLU A 11 -30.34 -4.49 10.15
N GLU A 12 -31.29 -4.81 9.25
CA GLU A 12 -32.65 -4.26 9.30
C GLU A 12 -33.46 -4.78 10.50
N LYS A 13 -33.13 -5.98 10.99
CA LYS A 13 -33.76 -6.58 12.17
C LYS A 13 -33.03 -6.23 13.45
N PHE A 14 -31.77 -5.88 13.35
CA PHE A 14 -30.92 -5.57 14.48
C PHE A 14 -31.19 -4.21 15.07
N ALA A 15 -31.26 -3.16 14.22
CA ALA A 15 -31.50 -1.78 14.64
C ALA A 15 -32.93 -1.37 14.27
N THR A 16 -33.90 -1.69 15.14
CA THR A 16 -35.32 -1.33 14.90
C THR A 16 -35.66 0.13 15.20
N GLU A 17 -34.77 0.85 15.90
CA GLU A 17 -34.96 2.24 16.32
C GLU A 17 -34.64 3.25 15.21
N PHE A 18 -33.80 2.88 14.25
CA PHE A 18 -33.41 3.67 13.09
C PHE A 18 -33.09 2.77 11.91
N SER A 19 -33.25 3.27 10.70
CA SER A 19 -32.96 2.56 9.47
C SER A 19 -32.02 3.37 8.57
N ILE A 20 -31.46 2.73 7.53
CA ILE A 20 -30.68 3.44 6.51
C ILE A 20 -31.50 4.56 5.85
N ASP A 21 -32.79 4.36 5.63
CA ASP A 21 -33.68 5.38 5.03
C ASP A 21 -33.96 6.53 6.01
N TYR A 22 -33.94 6.25 7.32
CA TYR A 22 -33.98 7.31 8.33
C TYR A 22 -32.74 8.20 8.24
N VAL A 23 -31.56 7.60 8.14
CA VAL A 23 -30.29 8.33 7.98
C VAL A 23 -30.28 9.12 6.66
N LYS A 24 -30.70 8.50 5.54
CA LYS A 24 -30.81 9.19 4.24
C LYS A 24 -31.65 10.47 4.30
N LYS A 25 -32.78 10.45 5.02
CA LYS A 25 -33.65 11.63 5.19
C LYS A 25 -32.99 12.78 5.96
N LYS A 26 -31.97 12.48 6.79
CA LYS A 26 -31.20 13.50 7.52
C LYS A 26 -30.04 14.06 6.67
N MET A 27 -29.66 13.38 5.60
CA MET A 27 -28.56 13.83 4.75
C MET A 27 -28.92 15.08 3.94
N PRO A 28 -27.99 16.00 3.72
CA PRO A 28 -28.18 17.11 2.77
C PRO A 28 -28.40 16.58 1.36
N ASN A 29 -29.17 17.33 0.55
CA ASN A 29 -29.42 16.99 -0.84
C ASN A 29 -28.12 16.72 -1.62
N GLY A 30 -28.08 15.59 -2.32
CA GLY A 30 -26.90 15.15 -3.09
C GLY A 30 -25.80 14.46 -2.26
N LYS A 31 -26.03 14.22 -0.97
CA LYS A 31 -25.11 13.48 -0.08
C LYS A 31 -25.65 12.15 0.40
N GLU A 32 -26.80 11.72 -0.10
CA GLU A 32 -27.51 10.50 0.32
C GLU A 32 -26.66 9.22 0.12
N SER A 33 -25.73 9.22 -0.82
CA SER A 33 -24.79 8.11 -1.05
C SER A 33 -23.89 7.83 0.15
N ARG A 34 -23.72 8.82 1.05
CA ARG A 34 -22.90 8.65 2.28
C ARG A 34 -23.71 8.14 3.48
N ALA A 35 -25.02 8.01 3.36
CA ALA A 35 -25.88 7.54 4.46
C ALA A 35 -25.44 6.15 4.98
N GLY A 36 -25.04 5.24 4.08
CA GLY A 36 -24.54 3.91 4.47
C GLY A 36 -23.35 3.96 5.42
N TRP A 37 -22.42 4.89 5.20
CA TRP A 37 -21.27 5.08 6.10
C TRP A 37 -21.71 5.55 7.51
N TYR A 38 -22.58 6.55 7.60
CA TYR A 38 -23.12 7.00 8.89
C TYR A 38 -23.95 5.93 9.58
N TYR A 39 -24.76 5.19 8.82
CA TYR A 39 -25.54 4.08 9.33
C TYR A 39 -24.67 2.99 9.94
N GLN A 40 -23.57 2.62 9.29
CA GLN A 40 -22.59 1.67 9.83
C GLN A 40 -22.01 2.13 11.17
N GLN A 41 -21.67 3.41 11.34
CA GLN A 41 -21.18 3.94 12.62
C GLN A 41 -22.24 3.81 13.71
N LEU A 42 -23.50 4.09 13.39
CA LEU A 42 -24.62 3.92 14.33
C LEU A 42 -24.88 2.46 14.68
N LEU A 43 -24.76 1.53 13.72
CA LEU A 43 -24.89 0.08 13.96
C LEU A 43 -23.82 -0.44 14.92
N LYS A 44 -22.59 -0.01 14.79
CA LYS A 44 -21.51 -0.37 15.74
C LYS A 44 -21.83 0.10 17.16
N LEU A 45 -22.28 1.34 17.31
CA LEU A 45 -22.73 1.87 18.59
C LEU A 45 -23.93 1.12 19.15
N HIS A 46 -24.92 0.84 18.30
CA HIS A 46 -26.11 0.07 18.69
C HIS A 46 -25.76 -1.31 19.23
N ALA A 47 -24.80 -2.00 18.58
CA ALA A 47 -24.29 -3.28 19.04
C ALA A 47 -23.67 -3.20 20.44
N LEU A 48 -22.86 -2.18 20.70
CA LEU A 48 -22.27 -1.94 22.02
C LEU A 48 -23.33 -1.60 23.08
N ILE A 49 -24.31 -0.77 22.73
CA ILE A 49 -25.34 -0.27 23.65
C ILE A 49 -26.32 -1.39 24.04
N ASN A 50 -26.65 -2.28 23.12
CA ASN A 50 -27.63 -3.33 23.29
C ASN A 50 -27.01 -4.72 23.53
N SER A 51 -25.73 -4.76 23.93
CA SER A 51 -25.09 -5.98 24.42
C SER A 51 -25.84 -6.54 25.63
N GLY A 52 -25.87 -7.87 25.74
CA GLY A 52 -26.58 -8.54 26.84
C GLY A 52 -26.07 -8.15 28.23
N PRO A 53 -26.90 -8.27 29.28
CA PRO A 53 -26.55 -7.88 30.63
C PRO A 53 -25.38 -8.68 31.22
N ASP A 54 -25.10 -9.86 30.70
CA ASP A 54 -23.98 -10.71 31.13
C ASP A 54 -22.67 -10.39 30.39
N GLU A 55 -22.71 -9.55 29.33
CA GLU A 55 -21.56 -9.21 28.51
C GLU A 55 -20.91 -7.93 29.00
N ASN A 56 -19.95 -8.05 29.92
CA ASN A 56 -19.25 -6.89 30.45
C ASN A 56 -18.12 -6.39 29.53
N ARG A 57 -17.48 -7.28 28.75
CA ARG A 57 -16.37 -6.97 27.85
C ARG A 57 -16.81 -7.08 26.39
N LEU A 58 -16.72 -5.99 25.68
CA LEU A 58 -17.19 -5.84 24.31
C LEU A 58 -16.01 -5.52 23.40
N LEU A 59 -16.04 -6.01 22.18
CA LEU A 59 -15.06 -5.71 21.14
C LEU A 59 -15.77 -5.44 19.83
N ILE A 60 -15.57 -4.26 19.26
CA ILE A 60 -15.82 -4.04 17.82
C ILE A 60 -14.59 -4.50 17.07
N TRP A 61 -14.82 -5.24 16.00
CA TRP A 61 -13.80 -5.68 15.07
C TRP A 61 -14.31 -5.49 13.65
N ASP A 62 -13.62 -4.66 12.85
CA ASP A 62 -14.04 -4.40 11.48
C ASP A 62 -13.82 -5.64 10.61
N ALA A 63 -14.85 -6.00 9.82
CA ALA A 63 -14.91 -7.28 9.11
C ALA A 63 -13.85 -7.46 8.02
N ASP A 64 -13.25 -6.37 7.57
CA ASP A 64 -12.14 -6.34 6.61
C ASP A 64 -10.76 -6.43 7.29
N THR A 65 -10.71 -6.77 8.57
CA THR A 65 -9.49 -6.81 9.37
C THR A 65 -9.15 -8.25 9.78
N VAL A 66 -7.91 -8.67 9.54
CA VAL A 66 -7.42 -10.04 9.75
C VAL A 66 -6.37 -10.05 10.86
N PRO A 67 -6.60 -10.77 11.98
CA PRO A 67 -5.61 -10.96 13.02
C PRO A 67 -4.51 -11.91 12.52
N LEU A 68 -3.25 -11.53 12.72
CA LEU A 68 -2.08 -12.35 12.34
C LEU A 68 -1.36 -12.94 13.57
N LYS A 69 -1.60 -12.36 14.74
CA LYS A 69 -1.02 -12.81 16.01
C LYS A 69 -2.11 -12.85 17.08
N PRO A 70 -1.91 -13.60 18.16
CA PRO A 70 -2.79 -13.51 19.31
C PRO A 70 -2.88 -12.08 19.83
N LEU A 71 -4.09 -11.56 19.96
CA LEU A 71 -4.38 -10.21 20.40
C LEU A 71 -5.04 -10.25 21.79
N GLN A 72 -4.64 -9.31 22.63
CA GLN A 72 -5.22 -9.16 23.95
C GLN A 72 -5.87 -7.79 24.06
N PHE A 73 -7.17 -7.74 24.20
CA PHE A 73 -7.96 -6.52 24.30
C PHE A 73 -8.33 -6.15 25.74
N PHE A 74 -8.15 -7.08 26.67
CA PHE A 74 -8.38 -6.85 28.08
C PHE A 74 -7.28 -7.49 28.92
N HIS A 75 -6.74 -6.73 29.88
CA HIS A 75 -5.74 -7.21 30.82
C HIS A 75 -6.21 -6.85 32.25
N GLY A 76 -6.67 -7.85 33.00
CA GLY A 76 -7.35 -7.60 34.27
C GLY A 76 -8.62 -6.79 34.08
N ASP A 77 -8.70 -5.64 34.72
CA ASP A 77 -9.78 -4.65 34.62
C ASP A 77 -9.48 -3.53 33.62
N LYS A 78 -8.42 -3.66 32.82
CA LYS A 78 -8.01 -2.65 31.85
C LYS A 78 -8.37 -3.06 30.42
N ALA A 79 -8.91 -2.11 29.65
CA ALA A 79 -9.08 -2.24 28.21
C ALA A 79 -7.81 -1.81 27.48
N VAL A 80 -7.36 -2.60 26.49
CA VAL A 80 -6.11 -2.42 25.74
C VAL A 80 -6.43 -1.93 24.35
N TYR A 81 -6.06 -0.69 24.06
CA TYR A 81 -6.31 -0.01 22.79
C TYR A 81 -5.09 -0.09 21.89
N PHE A 82 -5.31 -0.45 20.64
CA PHE A 82 -4.35 -0.20 19.58
C PHE A 82 -4.53 1.22 19.08
N SER A 83 -3.46 1.86 18.63
CA SER A 83 -3.48 3.23 18.19
C SER A 83 -3.23 3.38 16.70
N GLY A 84 -3.93 4.32 16.07
CA GLY A 84 -3.69 4.78 14.72
C GLY A 84 -3.04 6.16 14.68
N SER A 85 -2.76 6.64 13.47
CA SER A 85 -2.21 7.98 13.21
C SER A 85 -3.19 8.91 12.49
N GLU A 86 -4.43 8.48 12.28
CA GLU A 86 -5.42 9.27 11.56
C GLU A 86 -5.84 10.52 12.36
N TYR A 87 -5.87 11.66 11.68
CA TYR A 87 -6.36 12.91 12.23
C TYR A 87 -7.32 13.58 11.25
N HIS A 88 -8.63 13.42 11.50
CA HIS A 88 -9.68 14.02 10.67
C HIS A 88 -10.47 15.07 11.47
N LYS A 89 -10.23 16.33 11.17
CA LYS A 89 -10.75 17.47 11.91
C LYS A 89 -12.28 17.49 12.11
N PRO A 90 -13.13 17.06 11.13
CA PRO A 90 -14.57 16.96 11.31
C PRO A 90 -15.00 16.06 12.47
N TYR A 91 -14.32 14.93 12.71
CA TYR A 91 -14.65 14.05 13.84
C TYR A 91 -14.60 14.78 15.18
N PHE A 92 -13.53 15.55 15.40
CA PHE A 92 -13.33 16.27 16.66
C PHE A 92 -14.30 17.44 16.84
N LYS A 93 -14.76 18.07 15.74
CA LYS A 93 -15.82 19.07 15.78
C LYS A 93 -17.15 18.44 16.23
N THR A 94 -17.49 17.27 15.71
CA THR A 94 -18.68 16.52 16.11
C THR A 94 -18.57 16.05 17.56
N THR A 95 -17.45 15.45 17.95
CA THR A 95 -17.18 15.04 19.34
C THR A 95 -17.35 16.22 20.32
N LYS A 96 -16.77 17.38 19.97
CA LYS A 96 -16.92 18.61 20.80
C LYS A 96 -18.36 19.05 20.94
N LYS A 97 -19.16 19.03 19.86
CA LYS A 97 -20.58 19.37 19.92
C LYS A 97 -21.39 18.34 20.72
N LEU A 98 -21.07 17.04 20.57
CA LEU A 98 -21.85 15.96 21.16
C LEU A 98 -21.59 15.78 22.65
N ILE A 99 -20.33 15.81 23.09
CA ILE A 99 -19.95 15.51 24.47
C ILE A 99 -19.18 16.64 25.17
N ASN A 100 -18.99 17.79 24.53
CA ASN A 100 -18.26 18.95 25.02
C ASN A 100 -16.81 18.66 25.47
N LEU A 101 -16.18 17.65 24.89
CA LEU A 101 -14.78 17.28 25.15
C LEU A 101 -13.91 17.52 23.92
N ASP A 102 -12.67 17.90 24.15
CA ASP A 102 -11.64 17.98 23.14
C ASP A 102 -10.78 16.69 23.17
N LYS A 103 -10.14 16.36 22.05
CA LYS A 103 -9.20 15.26 21.99
C LYS A 103 -8.04 15.51 22.96
N SER A 104 -7.82 14.58 23.87
CA SER A 104 -6.83 14.69 24.96
C SER A 104 -5.63 13.75 24.80
N VAL A 105 -5.61 12.92 23.77
CA VAL A 105 -4.49 12.02 23.42
C VAL A 105 -4.02 12.28 22.01
N GLU A 106 -2.72 12.11 21.74
CA GLU A 106 -2.14 12.37 20.42
C GLU A 106 -2.51 11.27 19.39
N CYS A 107 -2.59 10.02 19.85
CA CYS A 107 -2.93 8.90 18.97
C CYS A 107 -4.41 8.91 18.55
N SER A 108 -4.70 8.25 17.44
CA SER A 108 -6.07 7.98 16.97
C SER A 108 -6.61 6.68 17.56
N PHE A 109 -7.89 6.67 17.90
CA PHE A 109 -8.62 5.45 18.26
C PHE A 109 -9.08 4.64 17.04
N ILE A 110 -8.91 5.16 15.82
CA ILE A 110 -9.25 4.45 14.59
C ILE A 110 -8.14 3.44 14.30
N ALA A 111 -8.36 2.22 14.77
CA ALA A 111 -7.44 1.11 14.68
C ALA A 111 -8.14 -0.19 14.22
N GLN A 112 -9.32 -0.08 13.59
CA GLN A 112 -10.14 -1.18 13.06
C GLN A 112 -10.61 -2.19 14.12
N CYS A 113 -10.37 -1.87 15.37
CA CYS A 113 -10.84 -2.60 16.55
C CYS A 113 -11.01 -1.64 17.73
N PHE A 114 -11.99 -1.92 18.58
CA PHE A 114 -12.28 -1.05 19.70
C PHE A 114 -12.85 -1.85 20.89
N PRO A 115 -12.08 -2.09 21.94
CA PRO A 115 -12.57 -2.72 23.17
C PRO A 115 -13.34 -1.72 24.03
N ALA A 116 -14.39 -2.18 24.68
CA ALA A 116 -15.17 -1.37 25.61
C ALA A 116 -15.73 -2.23 26.76
N TYR A 117 -16.03 -1.60 27.88
CA TYR A 117 -16.90 -2.18 28.90
C TYR A 117 -18.33 -1.72 28.67
N SER A 118 -19.30 -2.62 28.82
CA SER A 118 -20.72 -2.30 28.64
C SER A 118 -21.16 -1.12 29.53
N THR A 119 -20.66 -1.06 30.76
CA THR A 119 -20.93 0.05 31.71
C THR A 119 -20.44 1.39 31.18
N TRP A 120 -19.30 1.45 30.50
CA TRP A 120 -18.78 2.69 29.93
C TRP A 120 -19.62 3.19 28.75
N VAL A 121 -20.10 2.24 27.95
CA VAL A 121 -20.97 2.54 26.81
C VAL A 121 -22.34 3.04 27.28
N GLN A 122 -22.90 2.43 28.35
CA GLN A 122 -24.15 2.91 28.96
C GLN A 122 -24.00 4.30 29.56
N GLU A 123 -22.86 4.60 30.19
CA GLU A 123 -22.58 5.95 30.70
C GLU A 123 -22.49 6.97 29.56
N PHE A 124 -21.84 6.62 28.44
CA PHE A 124 -21.79 7.46 27.26
C PHE A 124 -23.20 7.71 26.69
N LYS A 125 -23.98 6.66 26.49
CA LYS A 125 -25.38 6.77 26.03
C LYS A 125 -26.18 7.71 26.92
N HIS A 126 -26.17 7.46 28.23
CA HIS A 126 -26.91 8.27 29.19
C HIS A 126 -26.47 9.75 29.14
N TYR A 127 -25.14 9.98 29.09
CA TYR A 127 -24.62 11.34 29.00
C TYR A 127 -25.12 12.09 27.76
N VAL A 128 -25.08 11.44 26.59
CA VAL A 128 -25.54 12.03 25.34
C VAL A 128 -27.05 12.32 25.38
N GLU A 129 -27.85 11.36 25.82
CA GLU A 129 -29.32 11.50 25.84
C GLU A 129 -29.76 12.59 26.84
N VAL A 130 -29.13 12.67 28.00
CA VAL A 130 -29.41 13.74 29.00
C VAL A 130 -28.99 15.11 28.47
N THR A 131 -27.80 15.19 27.86
CA THR A 131 -27.25 16.47 27.39
C THR A 131 -28.10 17.05 26.26
N HIS A 132 -28.55 16.21 25.32
CA HIS A 132 -29.27 16.67 24.13
C HIS A 132 -30.78 16.54 24.22
N GLN A 133 -31.31 15.91 25.27
CA GLN A 133 -32.75 15.66 25.44
C GLN A 133 -33.35 14.90 24.22
N LYS A 134 -32.58 13.97 23.65
CA LYS A 134 -32.92 13.20 22.45
C LYS A 134 -32.35 11.79 22.55
N CYS A 135 -32.83 10.87 21.72
CA CYS A 135 -32.19 9.58 21.54
C CYS A 135 -30.74 9.78 21.07
N TRP A 136 -29.85 8.93 21.51
CA TRP A 136 -28.40 9.01 21.25
C TRP A 136 -28.06 9.10 19.76
N PHE A 137 -28.73 8.34 18.88
CA PHE A 137 -28.50 8.36 17.43
C PHE A 137 -28.95 9.67 16.78
N ASP A 138 -30.06 10.27 17.23
CA ASP A 138 -30.49 11.59 16.76
C ASP A 138 -29.52 12.69 17.18
N ALA A 139 -29.06 12.64 18.43
CA ALA A 139 -28.07 13.58 18.92
C ALA A 139 -26.78 13.53 18.12
N ILE A 140 -26.31 12.33 17.76
CA ILE A 140 -25.11 12.13 16.91
C ILE A 140 -25.35 12.74 15.52
N LEU A 141 -26.44 12.41 14.85
CA LEU A 141 -26.73 12.93 13.51
C LEU A 141 -26.87 14.46 13.50
N ASP A 142 -27.54 15.04 14.52
CA ASP A 142 -27.73 16.48 14.61
C ASP A 142 -26.43 17.25 14.97
N CYS A 143 -25.50 16.62 15.67
CA CYS A 143 -24.18 17.18 15.98
C CYS A 143 -23.18 17.03 14.82
N SER A 144 -23.39 16.06 13.95
CA SER A 144 -22.50 15.75 12.82
C SER A 144 -22.66 16.75 11.68
N ASP A 145 -21.54 17.08 11.03
CA ASP A 145 -21.59 17.78 9.75
C ASP A 145 -21.83 16.76 8.63
N LEU A 146 -23.11 16.54 8.30
CA LEU A 146 -23.51 15.56 7.30
C LEU A 146 -23.17 15.99 5.85
N SER A 147 -22.65 17.21 5.64
CA SER A 147 -22.10 17.63 4.34
C SER A 147 -20.71 17.07 4.08
N GLU A 148 -20.00 16.70 5.13
CA GLU A 148 -18.69 16.05 5.05
C GLU A 148 -18.82 14.59 4.58
N LEU A 149 -17.76 14.09 3.91
CA LEU A 149 -17.71 12.69 3.50
C LEU A 149 -17.72 11.73 4.71
N SER A 150 -17.14 12.19 5.82
CA SER A 150 -17.06 11.47 7.09
C SER A 150 -17.04 12.51 8.23
N GLY A 151 -18.20 12.84 8.76
CA GLY A 151 -18.35 13.86 9.80
C GLY A 151 -18.35 13.34 11.23
N PHE A 152 -18.38 12.02 11.43
CA PHE A 152 -18.48 11.38 12.74
C PHE A 152 -17.61 10.11 12.77
N SER A 153 -16.96 9.84 13.87
CA SER A 153 -16.29 8.56 14.15
C SER A 153 -16.70 8.07 15.53
N GLU A 154 -17.27 6.88 15.60
CA GLU A 154 -17.63 6.22 16.85
C GLU A 154 -16.38 5.95 17.69
N TYR A 155 -15.28 5.51 17.06
CA TYR A 155 -14.02 5.21 17.74
C TYR A 155 -13.40 6.46 18.39
N GLU A 156 -13.29 7.56 17.65
CA GLU A 156 -12.74 8.82 18.20
C GLU A 156 -13.63 9.42 19.28
N THR A 157 -14.95 9.34 19.10
CA THR A 157 -15.90 9.90 20.07
C THR A 157 -15.94 9.10 21.35
N LEU A 158 -16.10 7.76 21.26
CA LEU A 158 -16.05 6.89 22.45
C LEU A 158 -14.67 6.96 23.12
N GLY A 159 -13.58 6.89 22.35
CA GLY A 159 -12.23 6.97 22.90
C GLY A 159 -11.97 8.26 23.64
N THR A 160 -12.41 9.40 23.11
CA THR A 160 -12.31 10.69 23.77
C THR A 160 -13.14 10.71 25.06
N PHE A 161 -14.35 10.17 25.06
CA PHE A 161 -15.18 10.08 26.27
C PHE A 161 -14.53 9.18 27.32
N PHE A 162 -14.07 7.99 26.92
CA PHE A 162 -13.49 7.00 27.85
C PHE A 162 -12.18 7.47 28.47
N VAL A 163 -11.30 8.13 27.71
CA VAL A 163 -10.07 8.73 28.29
C VAL A 163 -10.38 9.76 29.34
N ASN A 164 -11.45 10.52 29.19
CA ASN A 164 -11.83 11.52 30.19
C ASN A 164 -12.46 10.92 31.45
N ARG A 165 -13.08 9.73 31.36
CA ARG A 165 -13.82 9.10 32.46
C ARG A 165 -13.10 7.93 33.11
N PHE A 166 -12.38 7.14 32.32
CA PHE A 166 -11.84 5.83 32.71
C PHE A 166 -10.36 5.66 32.38
N LYS A 167 -9.60 6.73 32.32
CA LYS A 167 -8.19 6.77 31.92
C LYS A 167 -7.33 5.71 32.62
N ASP A 168 -7.54 5.50 33.91
CA ASP A 168 -6.74 4.55 34.71
C ASP A 168 -7.03 3.08 34.37
N GLN A 169 -8.15 2.81 33.67
CA GLN A 169 -8.55 1.51 33.18
C GLN A 169 -8.27 1.32 31.70
N MET A 170 -7.50 2.25 31.08
CA MET A 170 -7.11 2.17 29.68
C MET A 170 -5.61 1.98 29.55
N VAL A 171 -5.21 1.12 28.61
CA VAL A 171 -3.81 0.89 28.24
C VAL A 171 -3.69 1.04 26.72
N PHE A 172 -2.69 1.79 26.29
CA PHE A 172 -2.38 1.92 24.88
C PHE A 172 -1.28 0.94 24.51
N ASN A 173 -1.50 0.17 23.44
CA ASN A 173 -0.57 -0.83 22.93
C ASN A 173 0.20 -0.26 21.74
N GLU A 174 1.52 -0.24 21.85
CA GLU A 174 2.42 0.24 20.80
C GLU A 174 2.63 -0.78 19.65
N LYS A 175 2.00 -1.95 19.73
CA LYS A 175 2.13 -2.96 18.67
C LYS A 175 1.64 -2.42 17.34
N LYS A 176 2.46 -2.61 16.32
CA LYS A 176 2.16 -2.18 14.96
C LYS A 176 1.03 -3.01 14.36
N TRP A 177 0.14 -2.36 13.69
CA TRP A 177 -0.84 -2.93 12.79
C TRP A 177 -0.77 -2.21 11.43
N GLU A 178 -1.33 -2.78 10.40
CA GLU A 178 -1.27 -2.20 9.06
C GLU A 178 -2.68 -2.02 8.50
N ARG A 179 -2.99 -0.81 8.04
CA ARG A 179 -4.31 -0.45 7.52
C ARG A 179 -4.55 -1.01 6.13
N PHE A 180 -3.51 -1.10 5.31
CA PHE A 180 -3.60 -1.49 3.91
C PHE A 180 -3.01 -2.88 3.72
N GLY A 181 -3.67 -3.90 4.27
CA GLY A 181 -3.24 -5.30 4.20
C GLY A 181 -3.05 -5.79 2.77
N ALA A 182 -3.86 -5.31 1.83
CA ALA A 182 -3.69 -5.60 0.40
C ALA A 182 -2.32 -5.14 -0.14
N SER A 183 -1.68 -4.15 0.51
CA SER A 183 -0.30 -3.75 0.20
C SER A 183 0.76 -4.71 0.73
N LEU A 184 0.38 -5.67 1.56
CA LEU A 184 1.30 -6.67 2.11
C LEU A 184 1.18 -8.00 1.36
N ALA A 185 -0.02 -8.56 1.31
CA ALA A 185 -0.34 -9.79 0.57
C ALA A 185 -1.86 -10.06 0.55
N PRO A 186 -2.35 -10.94 -0.33
CA PRO A 186 -3.70 -11.49 -0.24
C PRO A 186 -3.96 -12.14 1.13
N VAL A 187 -5.22 -12.09 1.58
CA VAL A 187 -5.62 -12.57 2.91
C VAL A 187 -5.10 -13.98 3.22
N GLY A 188 -5.25 -14.91 2.27
CA GLY A 188 -4.84 -16.31 2.46
C GLY A 188 -3.34 -16.45 2.73
N GLU A 189 -2.53 -15.69 2.04
CA GLU A 189 -1.07 -15.71 2.17
C GLU A 189 -0.61 -15.04 3.45
N MET A 190 -1.24 -13.93 3.84
CA MET A 190 -0.98 -13.29 5.12
C MET A 190 -1.25 -14.23 6.29
N VAL A 191 -2.34 -15.01 6.24
CA VAL A 191 -2.65 -16.01 7.26
C VAL A 191 -1.60 -17.13 7.29
N CYS A 192 -1.14 -17.59 6.13
CA CYS A 192 -0.06 -18.60 6.04
C CYS A 192 1.29 -18.05 6.55
N ALA A 193 1.58 -16.79 6.31
CA ALA A 193 2.81 -16.13 6.75
C ALA A 193 2.79 -15.66 8.22
N ALA A 194 1.66 -15.82 8.92
CA ALA A 194 1.44 -15.29 10.28
C ALA A 194 2.44 -15.78 11.35
N VAL A 195 3.25 -16.80 11.03
CA VAL A 195 4.33 -17.34 11.89
C VAL A 195 5.55 -16.40 11.95
N SER A 196 5.68 -15.43 11.03
CA SER A 196 6.83 -14.53 10.98
C SER A 196 6.75 -13.45 12.07
N GLU A 197 7.82 -13.30 12.85
CA GLU A 197 7.91 -12.28 13.91
C GLU A 197 7.85 -10.85 13.39
N HIS A 198 8.21 -10.63 12.12
CA HIS A 198 8.28 -9.30 11.49
C HIS A 198 6.92 -8.77 11.02
N LEU A 199 5.89 -9.61 10.94
CA LEU A 199 4.55 -9.17 10.54
C LEU A 199 3.88 -8.31 11.62
N PRO A 200 2.98 -7.39 11.21
CA PRO A 200 2.16 -6.64 12.15
C PRO A 200 1.26 -7.59 12.97
N SER A 201 0.66 -7.06 14.02
CA SER A 201 -0.24 -7.84 14.89
C SER A 201 -1.55 -8.21 14.18
N TYR A 202 -2.02 -7.35 13.31
CA TYR A 202 -3.17 -7.54 12.42
C TYR A 202 -3.09 -6.57 11.24
N VAL A 203 -3.86 -6.85 10.20
CA VAL A 203 -3.95 -6.05 8.98
C VAL A 203 -5.41 -5.79 8.63
N SER A 204 -5.72 -4.60 8.11
CA SER A 204 -7.02 -4.28 7.53
C SER A 204 -6.94 -4.23 6.00
N TYR A 205 -7.99 -4.70 5.32
CA TYR A 205 -8.08 -4.76 3.86
C TYR A 205 -9.01 -3.68 3.32
N GLU A 206 -8.86 -2.46 3.84
CA GLU A 206 -9.64 -1.33 3.35
C GLU A 206 -9.40 -1.08 1.86
N THR A 207 -10.48 -0.96 1.10
CA THR A 207 -10.43 -0.73 -0.35
C THR A 207 -10.60 0.75 -0.73
N TRP A 208 -10.97 1.61 0.24
CA TRP A 208 -11.03 3.04 -0.03
C TRP A 208 -9.62 3.61 -0.15
N SER A 209 -9.36 4.30 -1.22
CA SER A 209 -8.15 5.09 -1.36
C SER A 209 -8.50 6.56 -1.22
N VAL A 210 -7.55 7.33 -0.75
CA VAL A 210 -7.59 8.79 -0.89
C VAL A 210 -7.90 9.09 -2.36
N GLN A 211 -9.11 9.56 -2.64
CA GLN A 211 -9.41 10.08 -3.97
C GLN A 211 -8.43 11.24 -4.17
N SER A 212 -7.49 11.07 -5.07
CA SER A 212 -6.65 12.17 -5.49
C SER A 212 -7.60 13.26 -6.00
N SER A 213 -7.55 14.43 -5.40
CA SER A 213 -8.33 15.60 -5.86
C SER A 213 -7.86 16.10 -7.23
N ARG A 214 -6.90 15.41 -7.85
CA ARG A 214 -6.35 15.73 -9.16
C ARG A 214 -7.29 15.26 -10.26
N PRO A 215 -7.54 16.10 -11.27
CA PRO A 215 -8.20 15.63 -12.48
C PRO A 215 -7.38 14.49 -13.10
N LYS A 216 -8.06 13.40 -13.47
CA LYS A 216 -7.40 12.27 -14.13
C LYS A 216 -6.71 12.75 -15.40
N LEU A 217 -5.45 12.38 -15.55
CA LEU A 217 -4.72 12.61 -16.78
C LEU A 217 -5.25 11.67 -17.87
N SER A 218 -5.60 12.24 -19.02
CA SER A 218 -5.97 11.47 -20.20
C SER A 218 -4.72 10.99 -20.93
N VAL A 219 -4.52 9.67 -21.00
CA VAL A 219 -3.35 9.05 -21.61
C VAL A 219 -3.80 8.15 -22.75
N LYS A 220 -3.10 8.17 -23.90
CA LYS A 220 -3.36 7.23 -24.98
C LYS A 220 -2.94 5.81 -24.56
N ARG A 221 -3.64 4.80 -25.06
CA ARG A 221 -3.20 3.42 -24.91
C ARG A 221 -1.92 3.20 -25.73
N VAL A 222 -0.94 2.54 -25.15
CA VAL A 222 0.31 2.13 -25.79
C VAL A 222 0.36 0.61 -25.87
N ASN A 223 1.20 0.08 -26.77
CA ASN A 223 1.25 -1.35 -27.06
C ASN A 223 2.46 -2.04 -26.42
N ASN A 224 3.49 -1.29 -26.09
CA ASN A 224 4.72 -1.81 -25.51
C ASN A 224 5.42 -0.73 -24.66
N GLU A 225 6.45 -1.15 -23.92
CA GLU A 225 7.27 -0.34 -23.04
C GLU A 225 7.94 0.84 -23.76
N GLU A 226 8.54 0.60 -24.91
CA GLU A 226 9.27 1.63 -25.66
C GLU A 226 8.33 2.76 -26.11
N GLU A 227 7.15 2.39 -26.67
CA GLU A 227 6.12 3.38 -27.02
C GLU A 227 5.65 4.16 -25.81
N PHE A 228 5.54 3.50 -24.63
CA PHE A 228 5.17 4.17 -23.39
C PHE A 228 6.24 5.18 -22.96
N LEU A 229 7.49 4.77 -22.88
CA LEU A 229 8.57 5.63 -22.44
C LEU A 229 8.74 6.85 -23.36
N ASP A 230 8.69 6.64 -24.68
CA ASP A 230 8.69 7.73 -25.63
C ASP A 230 7.51 8.69 -25.40
N TYR A 231 6.32 8.16 -25.17
CA TYR A 231 5.15 8.96 -24.89
C TYR A 231 5.26 9.69 -23.54
N PHE A 232 5.71 9.01 -22.50
CA PHE A 232 5.89 9.55 -21.17
C PHE A 232 6.90 10.73 -21.16
N PHE A 233 8.06 10.53 -21.74
CA PHE A 233 9.10 11.55 -21.76
C PHE A 233 8.78 12.73 -22.70
N ASN A 234 8.12 12.52 -23.82
CA ASN A 234 7.88 13.55 -24.83
C ASN A 234 6.52 14.25 -24.69
N THR A 235 5.52 13.62 -24.12
CA THR A 235 4.13 14.12 -24.17
C THR A 235 3.51 14.35 -22.79
N VAL A 236 3.77 13.46 -21.85
CA VAL A 236 3.25 13.57 -20.48
C VAL A 236 3.98 14.69 -19.75
N LYS A 237 3.34 15.87 -19.66
CA LYS A 237 3.93 17.10 -19.06
C LYS A 237 3.67 17.24 -17.57
N LEU A 238 3.20 16.22 -16.89
CA LEU A 238 3.01 16.27 -15.44
C LEU A 238 4.37 16.16 -14.74
N HIS A 239 4.40 16.56 -13.47
CA HIS A 239 5.59 16.52 -12.60
C HIS A 239 6.35 15.20 -12.80
N ARG A 240 7.33 15.22 -13.66
CA ARG A 240 8.07 14.03 -14.10
C ARG A 240 9.07 13.67 -13.03
N SER A 241 8.60 12.98 -12.00
CA SER A 241 9.46 12.35 -11.03
C SER A 241 9.48 10.85 -11.28
N ILE A 242 10.66 10.29 -11.40
CA ILE A 242 10.92 8.88 -11.66
C ILE A 242 11.69 8.30 -10.49
N THR A 243 11.29 7.13 -10.05
CA THR A 243 12.13 6.32 -9.16
C THR A 243 12.43 5.01 -9.86
N GLN A 244 13.70 4.66 -9.99
CA GLN A 244 14.16 3.38 -10.50
C GLN A 244 14.85 2.60 -9.39
N VAL A 245 14.37 1.39 -9.16
CA VAL A 245 14.95 0.42 -8.21
C VAL A 245 15.63 -0.67 -9.03
N GLY A 246 16.90 -0.90 -8.77
CA GLY A 246 17.78 -1.72 -9.60
C GLY A 246 18.29 -0.92 -10.80
N ALA A 247 18.92 0.24 -10.54
CA ALA A 247 19.38 1.12 -11.60
C ALA A 247 20.68 0.65 -12.28
N ASN A 248 21.31 -0.39 -11.74
CA ASN A 248 22.56 -0.95 -12.27
C ASN A 248 23.60 0.15 -12.53
N ASP A 249 24.31 0.11 -13.67
CA ASP A 249 25.29 1.15 -14.07
C ASP A 249 24.65 2.33 -14.83
N GLY A 250 23.33 2.30 -15.03
CA GLY A 250 22.56 3.33 -15.72
C GLY A 250 22.70 3.31 -17.24
N VAL A 251 23.31 2.29 -17.82
CA VAL A 251 23.53 2.14 -19.26
C VAL A 251 23.02 0.81 -19.77
N MET A 252 23.49 -0.26 -19.15
CA MET A 252 23.25 -1.62 -19.64
C MET A 252 21.82 -2.04 -19.38
N CYS A 253 21.09 -2.37 -20.44
CA CYS A 253 19.67 -2.75 -20.39
C CYS A 253 18.75 -1.76 -19.65
N ASP A 254 19.20 -0.51 -19.47
CA ASP A 254 18.41 0.51 -18.79
C ASP A 254 17.42 1.18 -19.74
N PRO A 255 16.11 1.01 -19.53
CA PRO A 255 15.09 1.52 -20.46
C PRO A 255 14.97 3.05 -20.45
N ILE A 256 15.45 3.73 -19.39
CA ILE A 256 15.35 5.19 -19.27
C ILE A 256 16.67 5.92 -19.47
N SER A 257 17.79 5.21 -19.63
CA SER A 257 19.13 5.77 -19.79
C SER A 257 19.21 6.83 -20.89
N ARG A 258 18.67 6.54 -22.09
CA ARG A 258 18.67 7.46 -23.24
C ARG A 258 18.02 8.81 -22.96
N TYR A 259 17.02 8.84 -22.06
CA TYR A 259 16.35 10.07 -21.66
C TYR A 259 17.15 10.80 -20.58
N LEU A 260 17.59 10.08 -19.55
CA LEU A 260 18.30 10.69 -18.44
C LEU A 260 19.70 11.23 -18.83
N THR A 261 20.32 10.67 -19.86
CA THR A 261 21.62 11.15 -20.39
C THR A 261 21.48 12.24 -21.44
N SER A 262 20.26 12.53 -21.92
CA SER A 262 20.02 13.55 -22.94
C SER A 262 19.65 14.89 -22.32
N PRO A 263 20.27 16.01 -22.78
CA PRO A 263 19.98 17.35 -22.25
C PRO A 263 18.53 17.80 -22.41
N GLY A 264 17.78 17.22 -23.33
CA GLY A 264 16.36 17.55 -23.56
C GLY A 264 15.41 17.19 -22.41
N TYR A 265 15.89 16.44 -21.41
CA TYR A 265 15.06 15.93 -20.29
C TYR A 265 15.62 16.33 -18.92
N ASN A 266 16.32 17.46 -18.83
CA ASN A 266 16.86 17.97 -17.56
C ASN A 266 15.78 18.43 -16.57
N ASP A 267 14.54 18.60 -17.03
CA ASP A 267 13.36 18.91 -16.21
C ASP A 267 12.80 17.66 -15.46
N VAL A 268 13.25 16.46 -15.81
CA VAL A 268 12.88 15.23 -15.15
C VAL A 268 13.71 15.04 -13.88
N THR A 269 13.06 14.89 -12.73
CA THR A 269 13.73 14.48 -11.50
C THR A 269 13.80 12.96 -11.42
N ALA A 270 14.94 12.41 -11.01
CA ALA A 270 15.12 10.96 -10.92
C ALA A 270 15.74 10.57 -9.58
N ILE A 271 15.24 9.49 -8.98
CA ILE A 271 15.87 8.80 -7.87
C ILE A 271 16.29 7.42 -8.38
N LEU A 272 17.58 7.15 -8.38
CA LEU A 272 18.16 5.91 -8.88
C LEU A 272 18.79 5.15 -7.71
N ILE A 273 18.34 3.92 -7.52
CA ILE A 273 18.68 3.09 -6.37
C ILE A 273 19.42 1.84 -6.85
N GLU A 274 20.65 1.66 -6.38
CA GLU A 274 21.50 0.52 -6.74
C GLU A 274 22.32 0.06 -5.52
N PRO A 275 22.25 -1.23 -5.11
CA PRO A 275 22.95 -1.72 -3.94
C PRO A 275 24.42 -2.07 -4.16
N VAL A 276 24.85 -2.46 -5.37
CA VAL A 276 26.18 -3.00 -5.63
C VAL A 276 27.18 -1.90 -5.90
N ASP A 277 28.28 -1.83 -5.14
CA ASP A 277 29.30 -0.79 -5.23
C ASP A 277 29.82 -0.56 -6.65
N PHE A 278 30.13 -1.62 -7.36
CA PHE A 278 30.70 -1.55 -8.70
C PHE A 278 29.76 -0.85 -9.69
N TYR A 279 28.47 -1.19 -9.66
CA TYR A 279 27.47 -0.59 -10.54
C TYR A 279 27.12 0.82 -10.07
N PHE A 280 26.98 1.01 -8.77
CA PHE A 280 26.67 2.34 -8.20
C PHE A 280 27.72 3.39 -8.52
N GLU A 281 29.03 3.07 -8.49
CA GLU A 281 30.07 4.04 -8.85
C GLU A 281 30.05 4.39 -10.34
N LYS A 282 29.68 3.48 -11.22
CA LYS A 282 29.46 3.77 -12.64
C LYS A 282 28.22 4.67 -12.85
N LEU A 283 27.10 4.32 -12.21
CA LEU A 283 25.88 5.11 -12.21
C LEU A 283 26.14 6.53 -11.74
N LYS A 284 26.94 6.69 -10.69
CA LYS A 284 27.33 7.98 -10.14
C LYS A 284 28.21 8.78 -11.11
N ALA A 285 29.17 8.15 -11.75
CA ALA A 285 29.98 8.80 -12.78
C ALA A 285 29.15 9.29 -13.97
N LEU A 286 28.16 8.50 -14.40
CA LEU A 286 27.25 8.84 -15.49
C LEU A 286 26.39 10.08 -15.18
N HIS A 287 25.87 10.18 -13.96
CA HIS A 287 24.92 11.22 -13.58
C HIS A 287 25.49 12.35 -12.71
N ILE A 288 26.81 12.42 -12.54
CA ILE A 288 27.47 13.37 -11.63
C ILE A 288 27.13 14.85 -11.92
N ASN A 289 26.89 15.19 -13.18
CA ASN A 289 26.56 16.55 -13.62
C ASN A 289 25.07 16.77 -13.87
N ARG A 290 24.21 15.77 -13.65
CA ARG A 290 22.80 15.89 -13.92
C ARG A 290 22.05 16.48 -12.73
N VAL A 291 21.53 17.70 -12.91
CA VAL A 291 20.67 18.35 -11.91
C VAL A 291 19.36 17.57 -11.76
N GLY A 292 18.86 17.43 -10.54
CA GLY A 292 17.59 16.74 -10.26
C GLY A 292 17.71 15.22 -10.19
N THR A 293 18.92 14.67 -10.18
CA THR A 293 19.14 13.23 -9.94
C THR A 293 19.66 13.00 -8.52
N VAL A 294 19.01 12.11 -7.81
CA VAL A 294 19.42 11.60 -6.50
C VAL A 294 19.85 10.15 -6.66
N LEU A 295 21.05 9.83 -6.24
CA LEU A 295 21.62 8.48 -6.29
C LEU A 295 21.66 7.90 -4.89
N ILE A 296 21.14 6.68 -4.72
CA ILE A 296 21.02 6.03 -3.42
C ILE A 296 21.66 4.65 -3.49
N LYS A 297 22.73 4.46 -2.70
CA LYS A 297 23.38 3.17 -2.56
C LYS A 297 22.68 2.35 -1.50
N ALA A 298 21.67 1.60 -1.92
CA ALA A 298 20.85 0.74 -1.06
C ALA A 298 20.10 -0.26 -1.92
N ALA A 299 19.53 -1.27 -1.27
CA ALA A 299 18.46 -2.08 -1.84
C ALA A 299 17.11 -1.59 -1.29
N ALA A 300 16.08 -1.55 -2.14
CA ALA A 300 14.72 -1.33 -1.66
C ALA A 300 14.13 -2.64 -1.11
N SER A 301 13.39 -2.54 -0.03
CA SER A 301 12.86 -3.69 0.71
C SER A 301 11.63 -3.29 1.52
N SER A 302 10.92 -4.25 2.08
CA SER A 302 9.76 -3.98 2.96
C SER A 302 10.16 -3.44 4.33
N VAL A 303 11.38 -3.77 4.80
CA VAL A 303 11.87 -3.41 6.14
C VAL A 303 13.32 -2.91 6.10
N GLU A 304 13.66 -2.05 7.05
CA GLU A 304 15.03 -1.60 7.24
C GLU A 304 15.88 -2.73 7.84
N SER A 305 16.94 -3.09 7.15
CA SER A 305 17.84 -4.19 7.55
C SER A 305 19.17 -4.10 6.81
N VAL A 306 20.11 -4.95 7.22
CA VAL A 306 21.30 -5.28 6.42
C VAL A 306 21.16 -6.72 5.98
N LYS A 307 21.24 -6.96 4.67
CA LYS A 307 21.10 -8.30 4.09
C LYS A 307 22.34 -8.67 3.28
N ASP A 308 22.58 -9.97 3.17
CA ASP A 308 23.51 -10.50 2.19
C ASP A 308 22.91 -10.35 0.79
N PHE A 309 23.71 -9.87 -0.14
CA PHE A 309 23.35 -9.71 -1.54
C PHE A 309 24.41 -10.39 -2.42
N TYR A 310 23.97 -11.17 -3.37
CA TYR A 310 24.80 -11.95 -4.26
C TYR A 310 24.70 -11.38 -5.67
N TYR A 311 25.81 -11.36 -6.41
CA TYR A 311 25.86 -10.91 -7.78
C TYR A 311 27.02 -11.58 -8.52
N ILE A 312 26.91 -11.66 -9.84
CA ILE A 312 27.97 -12.22 -10.67
C ILE A 312 29.13 -11.21 -10.72
N ASP A 313 30.38 -11.72 -10.58
CA ASP A 313 31.57 -10.86 -10.75
C ASP A 313 31.50 -10.16 -12.12
N PRO A 314 31.48 -8.80 -12.16
CA PRO A 314 31.36 -8.05 -13.40
C PRO A 314 32.44 -8.38 -14.46
N ALA A 315 33.62 -8.78 -14.02
CA ALA A 315 34.68 -9.21 -14.93
C ALA A 315 34.33 -10.54 -15.62
N ILE A 316 33.71 -11.47 -14.89
CA ILE A 316 33.28 -12.77 -15.42
C ILE A 316 31.94 -12.60 -16.19
N ALA A 317 31.06 -11.72 -15.77
CA ALA A 317 29.81 -11.45 -16.45
C ALA A 317 30.02 -11.07 -17.93
N SER A 318 31.04 -10.27 -18.21
CA SER A 318 31.39 -9.90 -19.60
C SER A 318 31.84 -11.09 -20.44
N GLU A 319 32.51 -12.08 -19.83
CA GLU A 319 32.87 -13.34 -20.52
C GLU A 319 31.65 -14.24 -20.76
N MET A 320 30.71 -14.30 -19.81
CA MET A 320 29.49 -15.11 -19.89
C MET A 320 28.55 -14.65 -20.99
N ASN A 321 28.57 -13.38 -21.31
CA ASN A 321 27.66 -12.79 -22.28
C ASN A 321 27.95 -13.22 -23.72
N GLY A 322 29.20 -13.53 -24.09
CA GLY A 322 29.58 -13.93 -25.44
C GLY A 322 29.42 -12.80 -26.49
N ASP A 323 29.49 -13.15 -27.78
CA ASP A 323 29.39 -12.20 -28.88
C ASP A 323 27.95 -12.11 -29.42
N GLY A 324 27.30 -10.95 -29.32
CA GLY A 324 25.97 -10.70 -29.93
C GLY A 324 25.07 -9.73 -29.19
N PRO A 325 24.03 -9.20 -29.83
CA PRO A 325 23.21 -8.07 -29.31
C PRO A 325 22.27 -8.42 -28.15
N MET A 326 22.20 -9.65 -27.71
CA MET A 326 21.37 -10.11 -26.58
C MET A 326 22.23 -10.74 -25.47
N ASN A 327 23.49 -10.32 -25.33
CA ASN A 327 24.47 -11.07 -24.58
C ASN A 327 24.85 -10.45 -23.23
N ASP A 328 24.10 -9.44 -22.76
CA ASP A 328 24.45 -8.73 -21.51
C ASP A 328 23.68 -9.25 -20.28
N TRP A 329 23.03 -10.41 -20.40
CA TRP A 329 22.15 -10.97 -19.37
C TRP A 329 22.82 -11.17 -18.00
N ALA A 330 24.11 -11.52 -17.99
CA ALA A 330 24.83 -11.78 -16.73
C ALA A 330 25.27 -10.49 -16.03
N TYR A 331 25.32 -9.37 -16.77
CA TYR A 331 25.77 -8.10 -16.24
C TYR A 331 24.63 -7.42 -15.47
N GLY A 332 24.84 -7.17 -14.19
CA GLY A 332 23.83 -6.60 -13.32
C GLY A 332 22.92 -7.65 -12.64
N GLN A 333 23.09 -8.93 -12.95
CA GLN A 333 22.36 -9.99 -12.25
C GLN A 333 22.75 -10.02 -10.78
N GLY A 334 21.77 -9.74 -9.91
CA GLY A 334 21.96 -9.74 -8.47
C GLY A 334 20.68 -10.13 -7.74
N SER A 335 20.82 -10.82 -6.61
CA SER A 335 19.69 -11.30 -5.81
C SER A 335 20.05 -11.42 -4.34
N PHE A 336 19.05 -11.38 -3.47
CA PHE A 336 19.19 -11.77 -2.07
C PHE A 336 19.41 -13.28 -1.89
N TYR A 337 19.17 -14.07 -2.94
CA TYR A 337 19.27 -15.54 -2.91
C TYR A 337 20.33 -16.01 -3.89
N ARG A 338 21.39 -16.62 -3.37
CA ARG A 338 22.47 -17.19 -4.19
C ARG A 338 21.95 -18.22 -5.19
N ASP A 339 21.00 -19.03 -4.76
CA ASP A 339 20.43 -20.12 -5.57
C ASP A 339 19.65 -19.60 -6.78
N SER A 340 19.07 -18.39 -6.72
CA SER A 340 18.46 -17.76 -7.88
C SER A 340 19.47 -17.47 -8.97
N ILE A 341 20.66 -16.95 -8.60
CA ILE A 341 21.73 -16.70 -9.58
C ILE A 341 22.25 -18.01 -10.17
N ILE A 342 22.41 -19.04 -9.35
CA ILE A 342 22.79 -20.36 -9.82
C ILE A 342 21.77 -20.89 -10.84
N HIS A 343 20.50 -20.76 -10.54
CA HIS A 343 19.42 -21.17 -11.42
C HIS A 343 19.49 -20.44 -12.77
N TRP A 344 19.68 -19.12 -12.80
CA TRP A 344 19.85 -18.36 -14.04
C TRP A 344 21.07 -18.80 -14.83
N ILE A 345 22.19 -19.11 -14.18
CA ILE A 345 23.36 -19.68 -14.86
C ILE A 345 22.99 -21.00 -15.52
N ASP A 346 22.26 -21.88 -14.84
CA ASP A 346 21.85 -23.18 -15.34
C ASP A 346 20.88 -23.07 -16.52
N GLU A 347 19.91 -22.16 -16.45
CA GLU A 347 18.95 -21.90 -17.52
C GLU A 347 19.63 -21.41 -18.81
N ASN A 348 20.76 -20.72 -18.71
CA ASN A 348 21.51 -20.25 -19.87
C ASN A 348 22.43 -21.30 -20.51
N ALA A 349 22.34 -22.56 -20.09
CA ALA A 349 23.10 -23.68 -20.68
C ALA A 349 22.86 -23.90 -22.20
N PHE A 350 21.77 -23.35 -22.74
CA PHE A 350 21.47 -23.37 -24.20
C PHE A 350 22.45 -22.55 -25.04
N ARG A 351 23.25 -21.66 -24.42
CA ARG A 351 24.22 -20.76 -25.10
C ARG A 351 25.40 -21.48 -25.77
N GLY A 352 25.53 -22.77 -25.60
CA GLY A 352 26.50 -23.57 -26.34
C GLY A 352 27.42 -24.40 -25.49
N ALA A 353 28.32 -25.15 -26.14
CA ALA A 353 29.22 -26.08 -25.48
C ALA A 353 30.20 -25.36 -24.54
N TRP A 354 30.83 -24.29 -25.03
CA TRP A 354 31.77 -23.50 -24.23
C TRP A 354 31.13 -22.96 -22.93
N TYR A 355 29.86 -22.48 -23.02
CA TYR A 355 29.13 -22.00 -21.84
C TYR A 355 28.97 -23.14 -20.82
N ARG A 356 28.51 -24.31 -21.26
CA ARG A 356 28.28 -25.47 -20.41
C ARG A 356 29.59 -25.96 -19.73
N GLU A 357 30.71 -25.92 -20.44
CA GLU A 357 32.00 -26.30 -19.94
C GLU A 357 32.54 -25.35 -18.85
N ASN A 358 32.08 -24.10 -18.81
CA ASN A 358 32.46 -23.07 -17.87
C ASN A 358 31.44 -22.82 -16.76
N MET A 359 30.33 -23.53 -16.70
CA MET A 359 29.23 -23.24 -15.74
C MET A 359 29.66 -23.29 -14.29
N ASP A 360 30.54 -24.25 -13.92
CA ASP A 360 31.03 -24.34 -12.55
C ASP A 360 31.90 -23.11 -12.19
N ARG A 361 32.76 -22.64 -13.08
CA ARG A 361 33.52 -21.40 -12.93
C ARG A 361 32.60 -20.18 -12.77
N PHE A 362 31.50 -20.14 -13.51
CA PHE A 362 30.52 -19.06 -13.40
C PHE A 362 29.81 -19.07 -12.03
N LYS A 363 29.44 -20.26 -11.53
CA LYS A 363 28.85 -20.42 -10.19
C LYS A 363 29.83 -20.04 -9.07
N GLU A 364 31.14 -20.30 -9.27
CA GLU A 364 32.21 -19.90 -8.36
C GLU A 364 32.45 -18.38 -8.38
N SER A 365 32.13 -17.70 -9.46
CA SER A 365 32.28 -16.24 -9.60
C SER A 365 31.21 -15.42 -8.90
N ILE A 366 30.24 -16.05 -8.26
CA ILE A 366 29.20 -15.34 -7.51
C ILE A 366 29.82 -14.69 -6.27
N LEU A 367 29.85 -13.37 -6.29
CA LEU A 367 30.30 -12.53 -5.19
C LEU A 367 29.18 -12.31 -4.18
N LYS A 368 29.58 -12.00 -2.96
CA LYS A 368 28.68 -11.66 -1.85
C LYS A 368 29.08 -10.32 -1.27
N SER A 369 28.11 -9.46 -1.06
CA SER A 369 28.27 -8.19 -0.31
C SER A 369 27.16 -8.03 0.71
N SER A 370 27.41 -7.21 1.75
CA SER A 370 26.36 -6.79 2.67
C SER A 370 25.80 -5.45 2.20
N VAL A 371 24.48 -5.38 2.02
CA VAL A 371 23.79 -4.17 1.52
C VAL A 371 22.79 -3.64 2.55
N ASN A 372 22.71 -2.32 2.65
CA ASN A 372 21.66 -1.68 3.44
C ASN A 372 20.35 -1.75 2.67
N CYS A 373 19.29 -2.19 3.34
CA CYS A 373 17.95 -2.30 2.80
C CYS A 373 17.03 -1.30 3.47
N PHE A 374 16.23 -0.58 2.69
CA PHE A 374 15.27 0.39 3.21
C PHE A 374 13.93 0.30 2.48
N PRO A 375 12.80 0.50 3.19
CA PRO A 375 11.52 0.71 2.54
C PRO A 375 11.55 1.98 1.66
N LEU A 376 10.95 1.93 0.48
CA LEU A 376 10.86 3.08 -0.40
C LEU A 376 10.24 4.31 0.28
N LYS A 377 9.28 4.13 1.17
CA LYS A 377 8.69 5.19 1.99
C LYS A 377 9.68 5.92 2.91
N LYS A 378 10.85 5.33 3.18
CA LYS A 378 11.96 6.00 3.91
C LYS A 378 12.96 6.67 2.97
N ILE A 379 13.10 6.13 1.77
CA ILE A 379 13.99 6.63 0.73
C ILE A 379 13.40 7.88 0.09
N LEU A 380 12.09 7.82 -0.22
CA LEU A 380 11.35 8.93 -0.81
C LEU A 380 10.94 9.92 0.28
N SER A 381 11.13 11.22 0.02
CA SER A 381 10.66 12.26 0.93
C SER A 381 9.14 12.23 1.06
N CYS A 382 8.62 12.43 2.27
CA CYS A 382 7.18 12.51 2.50
C CYS A 382 6.54 13.58 1.58
N GLY A 383 5.52 13.16 0.81
CA GLY A 383 4.80 14.04 -0.11
C GLY A 383 5.46 14.22 -1.49
N GLN A 384 6.51 13.49 -1.81
CA GLN A 384 7.08 13.48 -3.15
C GLN A 384 6.14 12.78 -4.12
N GLU A 385 5.64 13.53 -5.11
CA GLU A 385 4.77 12.98 -6.14
C GLU A 385 5.57 12.12 -7.11
N LEU A 386 5.25 10.84 -7.16
CA LEU A 386 5.91 9.87 -8.02
C LEU A 386 5.07 9.64 -9.28
N SER A 387 5.60 10.01 -10.44
CA SER A 387 4.90 9.78 -11.71
C SER A 387 5.16 8.38 -12.27
N LEU A 388 6.39 7.88 -12.17
CA LEU A 388 6.79 6.58 -12.68
C LEU A 388 7.69 5.86 -11.67
N LEU A 389 7.30 4.66 -11.30
CA LEU A 389 8.11 3.71 -10.53
C LEU A 389 8.56 2.57 -11.46
N LEU A 390 9.88 2.45 -11.67
CA LEU A 390 10.49 1.30 -12.33
C LEU A 390 11.07 0.37 -11.28
N VAL A 391 10.82 -0.92 -11.42
CA VAL A 391 11.33 -1.97 -10.52
C VAL A 391 11.88 -3.12 -11.34
N ASP A 392 13.18 -3.31 -11.25
CA ASP A 392 13.92 -4.41 -11.85
C ASP A 392 14.96 -4.88 -10.84
N VAL A 393 14.58 -5.84 -10.01
CA VAL A 393 15.38 -6.30 -8.86
C VAL A 393 15.54 -7.82 -8.82
N GLN A 394 15.25 -8.46 -9.93
CA GLN A 394 15.56 -9.87 -10.18
C GLN A 394 15.00 -10.81 -9.08
N GLY A 395 13.66 -10.75 -8.91
CA GLY A 395 12.93 -11.63 -8.00
C GLY A 395 12.67 -11.07 -6.59
N ALA A 396 12.95 -9.78 -6.35
CA ALA A 396 12.60 -9.10 -5.10
C ALA A 396 11.51 -8.01 -5.27
N GLU A 397 10.81 -7.98 -6.40
CA GLU A 397 9.81 -6.97 -6.75
C GLU A 397 8.71 -6.85 -5.70
N LEU A 398 8.22 -7.99 -5.19
CA LEU A 398 7.22 -8.01 -4.14
C LEU A 398 7.73 -7.30 -2.86
N ASP A 399 8.97 -7.57 -2.45
CA ASP A 399 9.56 -6.93 -1.25
C ASP A 399 9.70 -5.41 -1.43
N VAL A 400 10.02 -4.96 -2.65
CA VAL A 400 10.02 -3.53 -3.01
C VAL A 400 8.62 -2.93 -2.88
N PHE A 401 7.59 -3.55 -3.47
CA PHE A 401 6.21 -3.05 -3.41
C PHE A 401 5.67 -3.00 -1.98
N LEU A 402 6.05 -3.92 -1.13
CA LEU A 402 5.71 -3.90 0.30
C LEU A 402 6.34 -2.72 1.06
N GLY A 403 7.40 -2.12 0.52
CA GLY A 403 8.08 -0.95 1.07
C GLY A 403 7.59 0.41 0.56
N VAL A 404 6.65 0.43 -0.40
CA VAL A 404 6.10 1.67 -1.00
C VAL A 404 5.12 2.36 -0.03
N ASP A 405 5.08 3.69 -0.08
CA ASP A 405 4.01 4.48 0.56
C ASP A 405 2.80 4.56 -0.36
N TRP A 406 1.84 3.68 -0.17
CA TRP A 406 0.62 3.63 -0.98
C TRP A 406 -0.41 4.72 -0.63
N SER A 407 -0.13 5.60 0.32
CA SER A 407 -0.93 6.81 0.53
C SER A 407 -0.70 7.85 -0.58
N ALA A 408 0.47 7.79 -1.24
CA ALA A 408 0.83 8.60 -2.41
C ALA A 408 1.33 7.70 -3.55
N PRO A 409 0.45 6.88 -4.16
CA PRO A 409 0.85 5.89 -5.15
C PRO A 409 1.33 6.56 -6.44
N PRO A 410 2.26 5.93 -7.18
CA PRO A 410 2.70 6.41 -8.48
C PRO A 410 1.56 6.43 -9.51
N ASP A 411 1.73 7.22 -10.56
CA ASP A 411 0.80 7.23 -11.70
C ASP A 411 0.99 5.99 -12.58
N PHE A 412 2.23 5.56 -12.77
CA PHE A 412 2.61 4.38 -13.54
C PHE A 412 3.61 3.52 -12.79
N ILE A 413 3.51 2.21 -13.02
CA ILE A 413 4.50 1.21 -12.56
C ILE A 413 4.95 0.43 -13.79
N LEU A 414 6.26 0.34 -13.96
CA LEU A 414 6.92 -0.54 -14.93
C LEU A 414 7.81 -1.49 -14.14
N TYR A 415 7.58 -2.80 -14.24
CA TYR A 415 8.38 -3.77 -13.50
C TYR A 415 8.65 -5.03 -14.32
N GLU A 416 9.77 -5.69 -14.05
CA GLU A 416 10.05 -7.01 -14.59
C GLU A 416 9.20 -8.05 -13.84
N GLN A 417 8.54 -8.95 -14.60
CA GLN A 417 7.62 -9.92 -14.03
C GLN A 417 8.36 -11.17 -13.54
N ASP A 418 8.38 -11.36 -12.24
CA ASP A 418 8.78 -12.62 -11.61
C ASP A 418 7.67 -13.67 -11.78
N ILE A 419 7.95 -14.73 -12.52
CA ILE A 419 6.99 -15.79 -12.86
C ILE A 419 6.46 -16.48 -11.59
N GLU A 420 7.27 -16.64 -10.56
CA GLU A 420 6.88 -17.33 -9.34
C GLU A 420 5.92 -16.51 -8.47
N ARG A 421 6.02 -15.18 -8.53
CA ARG A 421 5.26 -14.26 -7.65
C ARG A 421 4.28 -13.37 -8.39
N VAL A 422 4.15 -13.55 -9.69
CA VAL A 422 3.30 -12.70 -10.55
C VAL A 422 1.88 -12.56 -10.02
N GLN A 423 1.28 -13.65 -9.60
CA GLN A 423 -0.11 -13.62 -9.10
C GLN A 423 -0.24 -12.78 -7.82
N MET A 424 0.76 -12.81 -6.95
CA MET A 424 0.78 -12.03 -5.71
C MET A 424 0.89 -10.54 -6.03
N ILE A 425 1.81 -10.19 -6.92
CA ILE A 425 2.03 -8.80 -7.35
C ILE A 425 0.80 -8.26 -8.07
N ASP A 426 0.21 -9.04 -8.97
CA ASP A 426 -1.00 -8.65 -9.71
C ASP A 426 -2.19 -8.41 -8.77
N HIS A 427 -2.42 -9.29 -7.80
CA HIS A 427 -3.46 -9.11 -6.80
C HIS A 427 -3.23 -7.86 -5.95
N LEU A 428 -2.00 -7.66 -5.49
CA LEU A 428 -1.60 -6.49 -4.71
C LEU A 428 -1.88 -5.20 -5.48
N LEU A 429 -1.32 -5.06 -6.68
CA LEU A 429 -1.40 -3.84 -7.47
C LEU A 429 -2.82 -3.58 -7.99
N SER A 430 -3.56 -4.63 -8.33
CA SER A 430 -4.98 -4.52 -8.70
C SER A 430 -5.83 -4.01 -7.53
N ALA A 431 -5.63 -4.54 -6.33
CA ALA A 431 -6.33 -4.08 -5.12
C ALA A 431 -6.03 -2.60 -4.80
N LEU A 432 -4.82 -2.13 -5.11
CA LEU A 432 -4.41 -0.74 -4.96
C LEU A 432 -4.98 0.19 -6.06
N GLY A 433 -5.64 -0.37 -7.07
CA GLY A 433 -6.29 0.38 -8.14
C GLY A 433 -5.42 0.56 -9.37
N PHE A 434 -4.42 -0.29 -9.58
CA PHE A 434 -3.67 -0.34 -10.82
C PHE A 434 -4.33 -1.28 -11.83
N ALA A 435 -4.23 -0.92 -13.11
CA ALA A 435 -4.70 -1.74 -14.21
C ALA A 435 -3.59 -1.95 -15.24
N PHE A 436 -3.59 -3.13 -15.86
CA PHE A 436 -2.65 -3.51 -16.91
C PHE A 436 -2.83 -2.64 -18.16
N MET A 437 -1.73 -2.15 -18.69
CA MET A 437 -1.69 -1.41 -19.94
C MET A 437 -1.10 -2.25 -21.08
N CYS A 438 0.12 -2.73 -20.92
CA CYS A 438 0.82 -3.56 -21.89
C CYS A 438 2.01 -4.28 -21.25
N GLY A 439 2.63 -5.19 -21.97
CA GLY A 439 3.87 -5.87 -21.60
C GLY A 439 3.73 -7.39 -21.56
N THR A 440 4.86 -8.06 -21.51
CA THR A 440 5.00 -9.52 -21.34
C THR A 440 5.99 -9.82 -20.23
N THR A 441 7.28 -9.64 -20.46
CA THR A 441 8.33 -9.76 -19.43
C THR A 441 8.34 -8.51 -18.55
N ASN A 442 8.39 -7.32 -19.17
CA ASN A 442 8.19 -6.06 -18.45
C ASN A 442 6.72 -5.67 -18.52
N VAL A 443 6.11 -5.46 -17.38
CA VAL A 443 4.69 -5.15 -17.25
C VAL A 443 4.52 -3.70 -16.90
N LEU A 444 3.73 -2.99 -17.72
CA LEU A 444 3.31 -1.62 -17.47
C LEU A 444 1.90 -1.58 -16.91
N LEU A 445 1.77 -0.96 -15.75
CA LEU A 445 0.49 -0.69 -15.09
C LEU A 445 0.24 0.81 -14.97
N TYR A 446 -1.02 1.19 -14.92
CA TYR A 446 -1.43 2.58 -14.65
C TYR A 446 -2.39 2.66 -13.49
N ASN A 447 -2.31 3.74 -12.71
CA ASN A 447 -3.21 4.01 -11.61
C ASN A 447 -4.56 4.49 -12.14
N THR A 448 -5.60 3.70 -11.97
CA THR A 448 -6.95 4.01 -12.47
C THR A 448 -7.61 5.22 -11.79
N LYS A 449 -7.03 5.71 -10.71
CA LYS A 449 -7.53 6.87 -9.96
C LYS A 449 -6.98 8.19 -10.52
N THR A 450 -5.73 8.17 -11.00
CA THR A 450 -5.05 9.35 -11.56
C THR A 450 -5.04 9.37 -13.08
N ILE A 451 -5.16 8.20 -13.73
CA ILE A 451 -5.06 8.04 -15.18
C ILE A 451 -6.40 7.58 -15.77
N SER A 452 -6.75 8.15 -16.90
CA SER A 452 -7.86 7.72 -17.77
C SER A 452 -7.31 7.35 -19.15
N ILE A 453 -7.53 6.12 -19.59
CA ILE A 453 -7.10 5.68 -20.92
C ILE A 453 -8.13 6.15 -21.94
N VAL A 454 -7.67 6.98 -22.88
CA VAL A 454 -8.48 7.42 -24.02
C VAL A 454 -8.32 6.37 -25.13
N ALA A 455 -9.42 5.74 -25.50
CA ALA A 455 -9.46 4.91 -26.70
C ALA A 455 -9.20 5.82 -27.92
N LEU A 456 -8.21 5.49 -28.74
CA LEU A 456 -8.06 6.15 -30.04
C LEU A 456 -9.38 6.01 -30.81
N PRO A 457 -9.90 7.08 -31.47
CA PRO A 457 -11.05 6.93 -32.32
C PRO A 457 -10.73 5.87 -33.36
N ARG A 458 -11.56 4.81 -33.42
CA ARG A 458 -11.45 3.79 -34.46
C ARG A 458 -11.50 4.52 -35.78
N LYS A 459 -10.39 4.52 -36.53
CA LYS A 459 -10.46 4.83 -37.97
C LYS A 459 -11.45 3.83 -38.54
N ASN A 460 -12.58 4.33 -39.07
CA ASN A 460 -13.59 3.52 -39.75
C ASN A 460 -12.94 2.66 -40.81
N GLY A 461 -12.69 1.41 -40.51
CA GLY A 461 -12.21 0.38 -41.39
C GLY A 461 -13.01 -0.88 -41.11
N PHE A 462 -13.93 -1.18 -42.03
CA PHE A 462 -14.72 -2.41 -42.02
C PHE A 462 -13.82 -3.64 -41.95
N LEU A 463 -13.87 -4.38 -40.84
CA LEU A 463 -13.42 -5.76 -40.82
C LEU A 463 -14.55 -6.63 -41.36
N LYS A 464 -14.45 -7.02 -42.65
CA LYS A 464 -15.17 -8.17 -43.21
C LYS A 464 -14.64 -9.42 -42.52
N TRP A 465 -15.52 -10.14 -41.87
CA TRP A 465 -15.28 -11.51 -41.43
C TRP A 465 -15.22 -12.39 -42.68
N ALA A 466 -14.16 -13.13 -42.90
CA ALA A 466 -14.07 -14.28 -43.75
C ALA A 466 -13.81 -15.51 -42.87
#